data_e191ba7be5e67911cdf494522356b5a9
#
_entry.id   e191ba7be5e67911cdf494522356b5a9
#
_cell.length_a   1.000
_cell.length_b   1.000
_cell.length_c   1.000
_cell.angle_alpha   90.00
_cell.angle_beta   90.00
_cell.angle_gamma   90.00
#
_symmetry.space_group_name_H-M   'P 1'
#
loop_
_entity.id
_entity.type
_entity.pdbx_description
1 polymer ?
#
loop_
_entity_poly.entity_id
_entity_poly.type
_entity_poly.pdbx_seq_one_letter_code
_entity_poly.pdbx_strand_id
1 'polypeptide(L)' 'ALTLAQAICRGEKMDQVLQKATELGVRHIVPIHSERTEVRLDGERAERRAEHWRQVLISACEQSGRADLPTLAPVVDL' A
#
# COMPACT_ATOMS: atom_id res chain seq x y z
N ALA A 1 -9.90 9.54 -11.25
CA ALA A 1 -8.89 9.16 -10.25
C ALA A 1 -8.60 7.67 -10.35
N LEU A 2 -7.34 7.29 -10.28
CA LEU A 2 -6.94 5.89 -10.37
C LEU A 2 -6.96 5.24 -8.98
N THR A 3 -7.60 4.09 -8.91
CA THR A 3 -7.64 3.28 -7.70
C THR A 3 -6.94 1.95 -8.00
N LEU A 4 -6.03 1.57 -7.12
CA LEU A 4 -5.34 0.28 -7.22
C LEU A 4 -5.83 -0.63 -6.09
N ALA A 5 -6.43 -1.77 -6.45
CA ALA A 5 -6.72 -2.83 -5.51
C ALA A 5 -5.58 -3.84 -5.63
N GLN A 6 -4.84 -4.02 -4.56
CA GLN A 6 -3.61 -4.80 -4.59
C GLN A 6 -3.61 -5.88 -3.51
N ALA A 7 -3.39 -7.12 -3.92
CA ALA A 7 -3.17 -8.21 -2.97
C ALA A 7 -1.91 -7.94 -2.15
N ILE A 8 -1.98 -8.22 -0.86
CA ILE A 8 -0.86 -7.99 0.04
C ILE A 8 0.28 -8.96 -0.30
N CYS A 9 1.46 -8.41 -0.52
CA CYS A 9 2.66 -9.16 -0.82
C CYS A 9 3.60 -9.17 0.38
N ARG A 10 4.49 -10.14 0.43
CA ARG A 10 5.49 -10.21 1.50
C ARG A 10 6.60 -9.19 1.29
N GLY A 11 7.08 -8.65 2.40
CA GLY A 11 8.30 -7.87 2.48
C GLY A 11 8.39 -6.73 1.49
N GLU A 12 9.51 -6.64 0.82
CA GLU A 12 9.82 -5.54 -0.09
C GLU A 12 8.96 -5.48 -1.34
N LYS A 13 8.30 -6.59 -1.70
CA LYS A 13 7.43 -6.58 -2.88
C LYS A 13 6.30 -5.59 -2.75
N MET A 14 5.69 -5.52 -1.56
CA MET A 14 4.63 -4.55 -1.32
C MET A 14 5.16 -3.12 -1.41
N ASP A 15 6.33 -2.88 -0.85
CA ASP A 15 6.98 -1.57 -0.93
C ASP A 15 7.22 -1.16 -2.38
N GLN A 16 7.71 -2.07 -3.21
CA GLN A 16 7.94 -1.80 -4.63
C GLN A 16 6.64 -1.48 -5.37
N VAL A 17 5.57 -2.21 -5.06
CA VAL A 17 4.25 -1.94 -5.65
C VAL A 17 3.77 -0.55 -5.28
N LEU A 18 3.91 -0.16 -4.02
CA LEU A 18 3.49 1.15 -3.54
C LEU A 18 4.29 2.28 -4.20
N GLN A 19 5.60 2.10 -4.33
CA GLN A 19 6.46 3.06 -5.00
C GLN A 19 6.05 3.23 -6.46
N LYS A 20 5.83 2.12 -7.16
CA LYS A 20 5.44 2.15 -8.55
C LYS A 20 4.07 2.79 -8.74
N ALA A 21 3.13 2.46 -7.89
CA ALA A 21 1.79 3.04 -7.92
C ALA A 21 1.86 4.56 -7.76
N THR A 22 2.69 5.03 -6.84
CA THR A 22 2.88 6.46 -6.62
C THR A 22 3.45 7.14 -7.87
N GLU A 23 4.44 6.54 -8.49
CA GLU A 23 5.03 7.07 -9.73
C GLU A 23 4.01 7.14 -10.88
N LEU A 24 3.10 6.18 -10.93
CA LEU A 24 2.09 6.10 -11.98
C LEU A 24 0.89 7.01 -11.76
N GLY A 25 0.84 7.70 -10.64
CA GLY A 25 -0.24 8.65 -10.35
C GLY A 25 -1.48 8.05 -9.74
N VAL A 26 -1.37 6.87 -9.14
CA VAL A 26 -2.50 6.25 -8.43
C VAL A 26 -2.87 7.12 -7.23
N ARG A 27 -4.17 7.35 -7.03
CA ARG A 27 -4.66 8.18 -5.93
C ARG A 27 -5.18 7.41 -4.74
N HIS A 28 -5.69 6.20 -4.98
CA HIS A 28 -6.24 5.39 -3.91
C HIS A 28 -5.68 3.97 -4.00
N ILE A 29 -5.21 3.46 -2.88
CA ILE A 29 -4.66 2.11 -2.79
C ILE A 29 -5.47 1.33 -1.78
N VAL A 30 -5.99 0.18 -2.20
CA VAL A 30 -6.79 -0.70 -1.36
C VAL A 30 -6.03 -2.02 -1.19
N PRO A 31 -5.39 -2.27 -0.04
CA PRO A 31 -4.74 -3.55 0.20
C PRO A 31 -5.78 -4.63 0.44
N ILE A 32 -5.61 -5.77 -0.22
CA ILE A 32 -6.55 -6.88 -0.15
C ILE A 32 -5.88 -8.08 0.48
N HIS A 33 -6.51 -8.64 1.50
CA HIS A 33 -6.10 -9.90 2.12
C HIS A 33 -6.99 -11.01 1.59
N SER A 34 -6.39 -12.02 0.96
CA SER A 34 -7.12 -13.16 0.43
C SER A 34 -6.56 -14.44 1.03
N GLU A 35 -7.28 -15.54 0.85
CA GLU A 35 -6.84 -16.85 1.33
C GLU A 35 -5.51 -17.29 0.73
N ARG A 36 -5.19 -16.77 -0.45
CA ARG A 36 -3.94 -17.08 -1.13
C ARG A 36 -2.77 -16.23 -0.64
N THR A 37 -3.05 -15.21 0.16
CA THR A 37 -2.03 -14.36 0.71
C THR A 37 -1.38 -15.08 1.90
N GLU A 38 -0.07 -15.27 1.86
CA GLU A 38 0.64 -15.96 2.93
C GLU A 38 0.79 -15.12 4.20
N VAL A 39 0.52 -13.83 4.09
CA VAL A 39 0.67 -12.91 5.20
C VAL A 39 -0.67 -12.71 5.88
N ARG A 40 -0.78 -13.16 7.12
CA ARG A 40 -1.92 -12.87 7.95
C ARG A 40 -1.66 -11.58 8.71
N LEU A 41 -2.58 -10.63 8.55
CA LEU A 41 -2.51 -9.38 9.27
C LEU A 41 -3.70 -9.30 10.23
N ASP A 42 -3.42 -9.29 11.52
CA ASP A 42 -4.43 -9.13 12.55
C ASP A 42 -3.99 -8.05 13.55
N GLY A 43 -4.96 -7.29 14.06
CA GLY A 43 -4.76 -6.32 15.12
C GLY A 43 -3.54 -5.40 14.93
N GLU A 44 -2.61 -5.48 15.88
CA GLU A 44 -1.43 -4.62 15.90
C GLU A 44 -0.52 -4.80 14.69
N ARG A 45 -0.46 -6.01 14.15
CA ARG A 45 0.38 -6.28 12.97
C ARG A 45 -0.16 -5.54 11.75
N ALA A 46 -1.48 -5.54 11.58
CA ALA A 46 -2.10 -4.81 10.50
C ALA A 46 -1.82 -3.31 10.61
N GLU A 47 -1.91 -2.75 11.79
CA GLU A 47 -1.62 -1.34 12.02
C GLU A 47 -0.17 -1.00 11.74
N ARG A 48 0.77 -1.84 12.17
CA ARG A 48 2.21 -1.62 11.92
C ARG A 48 2.53 -1.70 10.43
N ARG A 49 1.92 -2.66 9.74
CA ARG A 49 2.13 -2.77 8.30
C ARG A 49 1.57 -1.56 7.57
N ALA A 50 0.37 -1.13 7.94
CA ALA A 50 -0.24 0.05 7.33
C ALA A 50 0.61 1.30 7.56
N GLU A 51 1.16 1.47 8.76
CA GLU A 51 2.04 2.59 9.05
C GLU A 51 3.31 2.55 8.22
N HIS A 52 3.92 1.37 8.08
CA HIS A 52 5.08 1.20 7.23
C HIS A 52 4.76 1.57 5.78
N TRP A 53 3.63 1.12 5.26
CA TRP A 53 3.21 1.43 3.89
C TRP A 53 2.99 2.92 3.69
N ARG A 54 2.41 3.60 4.67
CA ARG A 54 2.26 5.06 4.61
C ARG A 54 3.61 5.75 4.50
N GLN A 55 4.61 5.29 5.27
CA GLN A 55 5.95 5.86 5.19
C GLN A 55 6.58 5.62 3.81
N VAL A 56 6.36 4.45 3.23
CA VAL A 56 6.83 4.17 1.87
C VAL A 56 6.19 5.12 0.87
N LEU A 57 4.89 5.36 1.00
CA LEU A 57 4.17 6.28 0.12
C LEU A 57 4.68 7.72 0.27
N ILE A 58 4.94 8.16 1.48
CA ILE A 58 5.48 9.49 1.75
C ILE A 58 6.85 9.64 1.07
N SER A 59 7.74 8.68 1.27
CA SER A 59 9.05 8.68 0.63
C SER A 59 8.95 8.72 -0.89
N ALA A 60 8.06 7.89 -1.45
CA ALA A 60 7.88 7.83 -2.89
C ALA A 60 7.36 9.16 -3.45
N CYS A 61 6.46 9.81 -2.73
CA CYS A 61 5.96 11.13 -3.14
C CYS A 61 7.07 12.18 -3.13
N GLU A 62 7.91 12.17 -2.13
CA GLU A 62 9.03 13.11 -2.04
C GLU A 62 10.01 12.90 -3.20
N GLN A 63 10.32 11.65 -3.51
CA GLN A 63 11.26 11.32 -4.58
C GLN A 63 10.71 11.61 -5.97
N SER A 64 9.41 11.42 -6.17
CA SER A 64 8.78 11.63 -7.46
C SER A 64 8.28 13.05 -7.67
N GLY A 65 8.35 13.89 -6.66
CA GLY A 65 7.87 15.27 -6.73
C GLY A 65 6.36 15.41 -6.73
N ARG A 66 5.62 14.40 -6.32
CA ARG A 66 4.16 14.49 -6.22
C ARG A 66 3.76 15.39 -5.07
N ALA A 67 2.80 16.25 -5.34
CA ALA A 67 2.23 17.13 -4.30
C ALA A 67 1.20 16.39 -3.46
N ASP A 68 0.51 15.41 -4.04
CA ASP A 68 -0.59 14.71 -3.38
C ASP A 68 -0.19 13.30 -2.95
N LEU A 69 -0.41 12.99 -1.68
CA LEU A 69 -0.17 11.66 -1.14
C LEU A 69 -1.33 10.73 -1.52
N PRO A 70 -1.07 9.52 -2.06
CA PRO A 70 -2.13 8.56 -2.27
C PRO A 70 -2.83 8.18 -0.97
N THR A 71 -4.12 7.93 -1.04
CA THR A 71 -4.88 7.44 0.11
C THR A 71 -4.69 5.93 0.23
N LEU A 72 -4.35 5.48 1.43
CA LEU A 72 -4.27 4.05 1.73
C LEU A 72 -5.51 3.65 2.51
N ALA A 73 -6.35 2.82 1.91
CA ALA A 73 -7.55 2.34 2.56
C ALA A 73 -7.21 1.25 3.58
N PRO A 74 -8.12 0.98 4.53
CA PRO A 74 -7.96 -0.18 5.41
C PRO A 74 -7.91 -1.48 4.62
N VAL A 75 -7.24 -2.49 5.19
CA VAL A 75 -7.15 -3.81 4.56
C VAL A 75 -8.54 -4.41 4.40
N VAL A 76 -8.82 -4.89 3.19
CA VAL A 76 -10.08 -5.56 2.88
C VAL A 76 -9.86 -7.06 2.82
N ASP A 77 -10.67 -7.81 3.54
CA ASP A 77 -10.66 -9.27 3.50
C ASP A 77 -11.62 -9.77 2.43
N LEU A 78 -11.12 -10.69 1.62
CA LEU A 78 -11.94 -11.37 0.65
C LEU A 78 -12.49 -12.68 1.18
#